data_e46c4c936c85b7e739bbf414e9aa9f26
#
_entry.id   e46c4c936c85b7e739bbf414e9aa9f26
#
_cell.length_a   1.000
_cell.length_b   1.000
_cell.length_c   1.000
_cell.angle_alpha   90.00
_cell.angle_beta   90.00
_cell.angle_gamma   90.00
#
_symmetry.space_group_name_H-M   'P 1'
#
loop_
_entity.id
_entity.type
_entity.pdbx_description
1 polymer ?
#
loop_
_entity_poly.entity_id
_entity_poly.type
_entity_poly.pdbx_seq_one_letter_code
_entity_poly.pdbx_strand_id
1 'polypeptide(L)'
;MPAHRDEIVRFADELLDVRRFADYGPQGLQVVGAEEVRKLVCSVSSSRELFERAAAAGAQMVLVHHGMFWRNEPPWIDRRQRGRLEA
;
A
#
# COMPACT_ATOMS: atom_id res chain seq x y z
N MET A 1 2.58 13.56 16.67
CA MET A 1 1.47 12.65 17.04
C MET A 1 1.25 11.62 15.93
N PRO A 2 1.04 10.35 16.26
CA PRO A 2 0.71 9.37 15.23
C PRO A 2 -0.68 9.63 14.68
N ALA A 3 -0.88 9.24 13.43
CA ALA A 3 -2.18 9.29 12.78
C ALA A 3 -2.78 7.88 12.70
N HIS A 4 -4.10 7.79 12.66
CA HIS A 4 -4.76 6.52 12.44
C HIS A 4 -4.72 6.19 10.95
N ARG A 5 -4.43 4.92 10.64
CA ARG A 5 -4.36 4.42 9.25
C ARG A 5 -5.57 4.85 8.43
N ASP A 6 -6.77 4.69 8.97
CA ASP A 6 -8.00 4.96 8.22
C ASP A 6 -8.19 6.44 7.90
N GLU A 7 -7.67 7.33 8.74
CA GLU A 7 -7.68 8.77 8.47
C GLU A 7 -6.76 9.11 7.31
N ILE A 8 -5.59 8.49 7.25
CA ILE A 8 -4.64 8.68 6.15
C ILE A 8 -5.26 8.19 4.84
N VAL A 9 -5.88 7.01 4.86
CA VAL A 9 -6.52 6.44 3.67
C VAL A 9 -7.65 7.35 3.18
N ARG A 10 -8.49 7.84 4.09
CA ARG A 10 -9.58 8.75 3.73
C ARG A 10 -9.04 10.04 3.11
N PHE A 11 -8.03 10.62 3.71
CA PHE A 11 -7.40 11.84 3.20
C PHE A 11 -6.84 11.63 1.79
N ALA A 12 -6.11 10.53 1.57
CA ALA A 12 -5.54 10.22 0.26
C ALA A 12 -6.60 9.96 -0.79
N ASP A 13 -7.65 9.22 -0.44
CA ASP A 13 -8.75 8.93 -1.37
C ASP A 13 -9.48 10.21 -1.80
N GLU A 14 -9.70 11.13 -0.86
CA GLU A 14 -10.34 12.41 -1.16
C GLU A 14 -9.43 13.31 -1.99
N LEU A 15 -8.16 13.43 -1.62
CA LEU A 15 -7.20 14.27 -2.32
C LEU A 15 -7.00 13.83 -3.77
N LEU A 16 -6.88 12.53 -3.99
CA LEU A 16 -6.66 11.94 -5.31
C LEU A 16 -7.95 11.71 -6.08
N ASP A 17 -9.09 11.87 -5.41
CA ASP A 17 -10.41 11.73 -6.01
C ASP A 17 -10.58 10.40 -6.74
N VAL A 18 -10.23 9.31 -6.03
CA VAL A 18 -10.10 7.97 -6.62
C VAL A 18 -11.39 7.46 -7.25
N ARG A 19 -12.55 7.94 -6.78
CA ARG A 19 -13.85 7.51 -7.31
C ARG A 19 -14.14 8.06 -8.71
N ARG A 20 -13.49 9.16 -9.09
CA ARG A 20 -13.67 9.77 -10.42
C ARG A 20 -12.81 9.14 -11.50
N PHE A 21 -11.72 8.47 -11.12
CA PHE A 21 -10.76 7.94 -12.08
C PHE A 21 -10.70 6.43 -12.01
N ALA A 22 -10.86 5.78 -13.16
CA ALA A 22 -10.65 4.34 -13.28
C ALA A 22 -9.16 4.06 -13.44
N ASP A 23 -8.70 2.94 -12.88
CA ASP A 23 -7.33 2.49 -13.00
C ASP A 23 -7.32 1.00 -13.38
N TYR A 24 -6.18 0.51 -13.86
CA TYR A 24 -6.01 -0.89 -14.22
C TYR A 24 -6.04 -1.81 -13.02
N GLY A 25 -5.73 -1.30 -11.84
CA GLY A 25 -5.75 -2.06 -10.60
C GLY A 25 -6.68 -1.43 -9.57
N PRO A 26 -6.95 -2.14 -8.48
CA PRO A 26 -7.73 -1.58 -7.38
C PRO A 26 -7.01 -0.38 -6.76
N GLN A 27 -7.80 0.61 -6.36
CA GLN A 27 -7.31 1.81 -5.69
C GLN A 27 -7.62 1.72 -4.19
N GLY A 28 -6.92 2.51 -3.41
CA GLY A 28 -7.14 2.60 -1.98
C GLY A 28 -6.32 1.59 -1.18
N LEU A 29 -6.77 1.26 0.01
CA LEU A 29 -6.06 0.38 0.92
C LEU A 29 -6.09 -1.06 0.41
N GLN A 30 -4.93 -1.64 0.15
CA GLN A 30 -4.82 -2.99 -0.40
C GLN A 30 -4.47 -4.04 0.65
N VAL A 31 -3.59 -3.70 1.59
CA VAL A 31 -3.18 -4.61 2.65
C VAL A 31 -3.33 -3.89 3.98
N VAL A 32 -4.16 -4.46 4.85
CA VAL A 32 -4.40 -3.90 6.18
C VAL A 32 -3.23 -4.24 7.09
N GLY A 33 -2.63 -3.22 7.69
CA GLY A 33 -1.52 -3.37 8.63
C GLY A 33 -1.80 -2.61 9.92
N ALA A 34 -0.80 -1.89 10.40
CA ALA A 34 -0.89 -1.15 11.68
C ALA A 34 -2.02 -0.10 11.66
N GLU A 35 -2.66 0.08 12.79
CA GLU A 35 -3.69 1.12 12.95
C GLU A 35 -3.07 2.50 13.15
N GLU A 36 -2.01 2.59 13.96
CA GLU A 36 -1.32 3.84 14.21
C GLU A 36 -0.11 3.98 13.30
N VAL A 37 0.01 5.13 12.64
CA VAL A 37 1.07 5.40 11.69
C VAL A 37 1.85 6.62 12.16
N ARG A 38 3.14 6.42 12.44
CA ARG A 38 4.07 7.48 12.77
C ARG A 38 4.96 7.85 11.60
N LYS A 39 5.29 6.87 10.77
CA LYS A 39 6.14 7.04 9.59
C LYS A 39 5.49 6.39 8.39
N LEU A 40 5.37 7.17 7.33
CA LEU A 40 4.83 6.76 6.04
C LEU A 40 5.95 6.83 5.02
N VAL A 41 6.13 5.76 4.24
CA VAL A 41 7.08 5.72 3.13
C VAL A 41 6.30 5.75 1.82
N CYS A 42 6.75 6.57 0.88
CA CYS A 42 6.15 6.66 -0.45
C CYS A 42 7.09 6.08 -1.49
N SER A 43 6.54 5.38 -2.48
CA SER A 43 7.30 4.83 -3.58
C SER A 43 6.42 4.72 -4.83
N VAL A 44 7.04 4.41 -5.97
CA VAL A 44 6.30 4.22 -7.21
C VAL A 44 5.79 2.79 -7.33
N SER A 45 6.66 1.81 -7.14
CA SER A 45 6.33 0.40 -7.35
C SER A 45 6.38 -0.40 -6.05
N SER A 46 5.49 -1.39 -5.97
CA SER A 46 5.46 -2.34 -4.86
C SER A 46 6.48 -3.45 -5.09
N SER A 47 7.37 -3.68 -4.14
CA SER A 47 8.34 -4.76 -4.20
C SER A 47 8.68 -5.24 -2.80
N ARG A 48 9.17 -6.48 -2.70
CA ARG A 48 9.63 -7.01 -1.44
C ARG A 48 10.74 -6.16 -0.84
N GLU A 49 11.69 -5.72 -1.68
CA GLU A 49 12.80 -4.87 -1.25
C GLU A 49 12.30 -3.55 -0.66
N LEU A 50 11.32 -2.90 -1.31
CA LEU A 50 10.72 -1.69 -0.77
C LEU A 50 10.13 -1.94 0.62
N PHE A 51 9.37 -3.01 0.78
CA PHE A 51 8.71 -3.32 2.05
C PHE A 51 9.71 -3.65 3.15
N GLU A 52 10.77 -4.39 2.82
CA GLU A 52 11.84 -4.68 3.76
C GLU A 52 12.58 -3.41 4.20
N ARG A 53 12.87 -2.51 3.27
CA ARG A 53 13.51 -1.23 3.57
C ARG A 53 12.62 -0.33 4.39
N ALA A 54 11.33 -0.27 4.09
CA ALA A 54 10.38 0.51 4.85
C ALA A 54 10.26 0.00 6.29
N ALA A 55 10.18 -1.31 6.48
CA ALA A 55 10.15 -1.92 7.80
C ALA A 55 11.42 -1.63 8.58
N ALA A 56 12.59 -1.75 7.95
CA ALA A 56 13.88 -1.45 8.56
C ALA A 56 13.99 0.03 8.97
N ALA A 57 13.35 0.92 8.21
CA ALA A 57 13.29 2.36 8.53
C ALA A 57 12.27 2.70 9.62
N GLY A 58 11.50 1.72 10.08
CA GLY A 58 10.50 1.92 11.14
C GLY A 58 9.17 2.46 10.65
N ALA A 59 8.82 2.24 9.38
CA ALA A 59 7.55 2.69 8.83
C ALA A 59 6.42 1.70 9.15
N GLN A 60 5.22 2.23 9.35
CA GLN A 60 4.01 1.45 9.58
C GLN A 60 3.10 1.41 8.36
N MET A 61 3.35 2.26 7.38
CA MET A 61 2.52 2.36 6.19
C MET A 61 3.37 2.70 4.97
N VAL A 62 2.99 2.14 3.83
CA VAL A 62 3.62 2.44 2.54
C VAL A 62 2.54 2.89 1.57
N LEU A 63 2.77 4.03 0.92
CA LEU A 63 1.92 4.55 -0.14
C LEU A 63 2.66 4.40 -1.46
N VAL A 64 2.03 3.74 -2.43
CA VAL A 64 2.64 3.47 -3.74
C VAL A 64 1.75 3.95 -4.87
N HIS A 65 2.37 4.32 -5.99
CA HIS A 65 1.66 4.64 -7.23
C HIS A 65 1.16 3.35 -7.90
N HIS A 66 2.01 2.33 -7.96
CA HIS A 66 1.66 1.02 -8.50
C HIS A 66 1.50 0.01 -7.37
N GLY A 67 0.26 -0.41 -7.12
CA GLY A 67 -0.07 -1.35 -6.07
C GLY A 67 0.33 -2.79 -6.37
N MET A 68 -0.03 -3.68 -5.46
CA MET A 68 0.32 -5.10 -5.54
C MET A 68 -0.65 -5.92 -6.38
N PHE A 69 -1.89 -5.46 -6.51
CA PHE A 69 -2.96 -6.23 -7.14
C PHE A 69 -3.36 -5.58 -8.47
N TRP A 70 -3.49 -6.39 -9.51
CA TRP A 70 -3.83 -5.94 -10.84
C TRP A 70 -5.00 -6.75 -11.38
N ARG A 71 -5.81 -6.13 -12.22
CA ARG A 71 -7.06 -6.71 -12.72
C ARG A 71 -6.88 -8.09 -13.37
N ASN A 72 -5.78 -8.28 -14.08
CA ASN A 72 -5.51 -9.50 -14.84
C ASN A 72 -4.57 -10.49 -14.14
N GLU A 73 -4.25 -10.27 -12.87
CA GLU A 73 -3.43 -11.20 -12.12
C GLU A 73 -4.26 -12.39 -11.63
N PRO A 74 -3.64 -13.59 -11.55
CA PRO A 74 -4.32 -14.76 -11.02
C PRO A 74 -4.81 -14.53 -9.58
N PRO A 75 -5.94 -15.11 -9.19
CA PRO A 75 -6.49 -14.92 -7.85
C PRO A 75 -5.83 -15.80 -6.78
N TRP A 76 -4.56 -16.12 -6.94
CA TRP A 76 -3.82 -16.88 -5.94
C TRP A 76 -2.52 -16.17 -5.57
N ILE A 77 -1.97 -16.54 -4.41
CA ILE A 77 -0.72 -15.96 -3.90
C ILE A 77 0.44 -16.84 -4.36
N ASP A 78 1.22 -16.36 -5.31
CA ASP A 78 2.43 -17.05 -5.74
C ASP A 78 3.62 -16.70 -4.83
N ARG A 79 4.80 -17.24 -5.15
CA ARG A 79 6.00 -17.01 -4.34
C ARG A 79 6.37 -15.52 -4.27
N ARG A 80 6.25 -14.82 -5.38
CA ARG A 80 6.55 -13.38 -5.44
C ARG A 80 5.62 -12.58 -4.54
N GLN A 81 4.32 -12.84 -4.64
CA GLN A 81 3.31 -12.14 -3.87
C GLN A 81 3.42 -12.46 -2.39
N ARG A 82 3.69 -13.73 -2.06
CA ARG A 82 3.92 -14.13 -0.68
C ARG A 82 5.09 -13.38 -0.06
N GLY A 83 6.20 -13.23 -0.80
CA GLY A 83 7.38 -12.50 -0.33
C GLY A 83 7.06 -11.04 -0.01
N ARG A 84 6.24 -10.40 -0.86
CA ARG A 84 5.79 -9.02 -0.63
C ARG A 84 4.92 -8.90 0.61
N LEU A 85 4.00 -9.84 0.81
CA LEU A 85 3.10 -9.81 1.96
C LEU A 85 3.82 -10.10 3.27
N GLU A 86 4.81 -11.00 3.25
CA GLU A 86 5.61 -11.30 4.44
C GLU A 86 6.48 -10.12 4.87
N ALA A 87 6.92 -9.34 3.91
CA ALA A 87 7.72 -8.17 4.22
C ALA A 87 6.84 -7.05 4.79
#